data_b9f817e33209427ac5f79c5d729caad3
#
_entry.id   b9f817e33209427ac5f79c5d729caad3
#
_cell.length_a   1.000
_cell.length_b   1.000
_cell.length_c   1.000
_cell.angle_alpha   90.00
_cell.angle_beta   90.00
_cell.angle_gamma   90.00
#
_symmetry.space_group_name_H-M   'P 1'
#
loop_
_entity.id
_entity.type
_entity.pdbx_description
1 polymer ?
#
loop_
_entity_poly.entity_id
_entity_poly.type
_entity_poly.pdbx_seq_one_letter_code
_entity_poly.pdbx_strand_id
1 'polypeptide(L)'
;MAEKLANQPAHSAEFRFTEEQQQLRTAVRKFCADNFDEQAVRRLMESEVPFDAKVWHRLGSELGVLGLSVPEADGGVGGSLVDQAVAVEEFGATLACGPLFGTVFLAIPALVACPAGPARDELLAELVEGTKTAAFAVADKAGAFDPSAVTVTATDDTVTGTVARVVDAGAADEILVAATTSAGIGLYAVDATASGVTRTPLVTMDLTRPQAIVEFADAPARLLAGPQEAERVITHALQVGSALLAVEQVGAAQHLLDLSVDYAKSRLQFGRQIGSFQAIKHKLADMLVDLEHARSTAYHAVWALGDASDDPALAASIAQATASAAFSRIAADTIQVHGGIGFTWEHQAHLYFKRAATDAALLGTAEEHRSRVADMVLDTAVADADAARVATGFPA
;
A
#
# COMPACT_ATOMS: atom_id res chain seq x y z
N MET A 1 -12.67 8.84 42.05
CA MET A 1 -11.91 9.01 40.82
C MET A 1 -10.71 8.07 40.71
N ALA A 2 -10.17 7.57 41.81
CA ALA A 2 -9.06 6.58 41.82
C ALA A 2 -9.47 5.11 41.59
N GLU A 3 -10.73 4.76 41.78
CA GLU A 3 -11.22 3.38 41.65
C GLU A 3 -11.63 2.98 40.19
N LYS A 4 -11.78 3.95 39.27
CA LYS A 4 -12.09 3.68 37.87
C LYS A 4 -10.87 3.36 37.01
N LEU A 5 -9.65 3.56 37.52
CA LEU A 5 -8.39 3.26 36.82
C LEU A 5 -7.86 1.84 37.07
N ALA A 6 -8.48 1.08 37.95
CA ALA A 6 -8.01 -0.24 38.40
C ALA A 6 -8.59 -1.42 37.57
N ASN A 7 -9.46 -1.18 36.61
CA ASN A 7 -10.14 -2.26 35.84
C ASN A 7 -10.06 -2.07 34.31
N GLN A 8 -8.98 -1.50 33.80
CA GLN A 8 -8.64 -1.70 32.41
C GLN A 8 -7.90 -3.04 32.31
N PRO A 9 -8.34 -3.97 31.43
CA PRO A 9 -7.52 -5.15 31.13
C PRO A 9 -6.18 -4.66 30.62
N ALA A 10 -5.10 -5.26 31.13
CA ALA A 10 -3.74 -4.95 30.72
C ALA A 10 -3.56 -5.26 29.23
N HIS A 11 -3.87 -4.31 28.35
CA HIS A 11 -3.45 -4.32 26.94
C HIS A 11 -1.97 -3.89 26.84
N SER A 12 -1.10 -4.61 27.50
CA SER A 12 0.34 -4.62 27.20
C SER A 12 0.71 -5.95 26.55
N ALA A 13 -0.02 -6.33 25.51
CA ALA A 13 0.53 -7.28 24.56
C ALA A 13 1.62 -6.51 23.80
N GLU A 14 2.88 -6.68 24.20
CA GLU A 14 3.99 -6.29 23.34
C GLU A 14 3.71 -6.85 21.95
N PHE A 15 3.68 -6.00 20.91
CA PHE A 15 3.52 -6.44 19.55
C PHE A 15 4.74 -7.28 19.18
N ARG A 16 4.58 -8.58 19.18
CA ARG A 16 5.62 -9.55 18.79
C ARG A 16 5.06 -10.45 17.70
N PHE A 17 5.84 -10.61 16.65
CA PHE A 17 5.49 -11.59 15.63
C PHE A 17 5.46 -12.99 16.22
N THR A 18 4.45 -13.77 15.83
CA THR A 18 4.34 -15.17 16.19
C THR A 18 5.42 -16.02 15.50
N GLU A 19 5.57 -17.26 15.91
CA GLU A 19 6.52 -18.18 15.26
C GLU A 19 6.11 -18.45 13.80
N GLU A 20 4.82 -18.58 13.53
CA GLU A 20 4.25 -18.75 12.19
C GLU A 20 4.55 -17.54 11.30
N GLN A 21 4.41 -16.31 11.82
CA GLN A 21 4.75 -15.08 11.11
C GLN A 21 6.25 -14.98 10.79
N GLN A 22 7.12 -15.45 11.69
CA GLN A 22 8.56 -15.52 11.44
C GLN A 22 8.90 -16.57 10.36
N GLN A 23 8.22 -17.72 10.35
CA GLN A 23 8.37 -18.73 9.31
C GLN A 23 7.88 -18.21 7.96
N LEU A 24 6.71 -17.54 7.92
CA LEU A 24 6.18 -16.88 6.73
C LEU A 24 7.18 -15.86 6.18
N ARG A 25 7.70 -14.96 7.03
CA ARG A 25 8.73 -13.99 6.65
C ARG A 25 9.93 -14.65 5.99
N THR A 26 10.41 -15.74 6.59
CA THR A 26 11.56 -16.48 6.08
C THR A 26 11.28 -17.10 4.71
N ALA A 27 10.10 -17.67 4.53
CA ALA A 27 9.69 -18.29 3.26
C ALA A 27 9.54 -17.23 2.15
N VAL A 28 8.86 -16.11 2.43
CA VAL A 28 8.67 -15.01 1.47
C VAL A 28 10.01 -14.35 1.13
N ARG A 29 10.87 -14.08 2.12
CA ARG A 29 12.22 -13.54 1.89
C ARG A 29 13.03 -14.42 0.96
N LYS A 30 13.00 -15.73 1.19
CA LYS A 30 13.67 -16.68 0.30
C LYS A 30 13.11 -16.64 -1.11
N PHE A 31 11.79 -16.64 -1.25
CA PHE A 31 11.15 -16.55 -2.55
C PHE A 31 11.53 -15.25 -3.28
N CYS A 32 11.54 -14.12 -2.58
CA CYS A 32 11.95 -12.84 -3.12
C CYS A 32 13.41 -12.85 -3.58
N ALA A 33 14.31 -13.40 -2.77
CA ALA A 33 15.73 -13.52 -3.14
C ALA A 33 15.95 -14.39 -4.39
N ASP A 34 15.13 -15.43 -4.57
CA ASP A 34 15.23 -16.35 -5.71
C ASP A 34 14.61 -15.78 -7.00
N ASN A 35 13.67 -14.80 -6.93
CA ASN A 35 12.88 -14.33 -8.09
C ASN A 35 12.96 -12.82 -8.36
N PHE A 36 13.32 -12.01 -7.38
CA PHE A 36 13.36 -10.54 -7.45
C PHE A 36 14.73 -9.98 -7.03
N ASP A 37 15.82 -10.63 -7.47
CA ASP A 37 17.14 -10.03 -7.34
C ASP A 37 17.25 -8.75 -8.21
N GLU A 38 18.27 -7.93 -7.98
CA GLU A 38 18.44 -6.66 -8.69
C GLU A 38 18.42 -6.83 -10.23
N GLN A 39 18.99 -7.92 -10.75
CA GLN A 39 19.02 -8.18 -12.19
C GLN A 39 17.63 -8.55 -12.72
N ALA A 40 16.86 -9.34 -11.98
CA ALA A 40 15.49 -9.68 -12.32
C ALA A 40 14.60 -8.41 -12.32
N VAL A 41 14.71 -7.57 -11.27
CA VAL A 41 13.98 -6.31 -11.19
C VAL A 41 14.31 -5.40 -12.37
N ARG A 42 15.61 -5.20 -12.69
CA ARG A 42 16.03 -4.38 -13.84
C ARG A 42 15.50 -4.91 -15.17
N ARG A 43 15.48 -6.22 -15.36
CA ARG A 43 14.93 -6.84 -16.58
C ARG A 43 13.42 -6.67 -16.68
N LEU A 44 12.70 -6.89 -15.57
CA LEU A 44 11.23 -6.83 -15.53
C LEU A 44 10.71 -5.40 -15.69
N MET A 45 11.32 -4.42 -15.02
CA MET A 45 10.88 -3.03 -15.08
C MET A 45 11.02 -2.39 -16.48
N GLU A 46 11.85 -2.95 -17.35
CA GLU A 46 12.05 -2.50 -18.74
C GLU A 46 11.25 -3.34 -19.75
N SER A 47 10.55 -4.39 -19.30
CA SER A 47 9.78 -5.26 -20.18
C SER A 47 8.40 -4.67 -20.49
N GLU A 48 7.80 -5.09 -21.60
CA GLU A 48 6.44 -4.69 -22.01
C GLU A 48 5.39 -5.10 -20.96
N VAL A 49 5.53 -6.32 -20.42
CA VAL A 49 4.78 -6.79 -19.25
C VAL A 49 5.72 -6.79 -18.05
N PRO A 50 5.56 -5.86 -17.08
CA PRO A 50 6.57 -5.58 -16.06
C PRO A 50 6.55 -6.59 -14.89
N PHE A 51 6.13 -7.83 -15.13
CA PHE A 51 6.19 -8.93 -14.18
C PHE A 51 6.24 -10.29 -14.90
N ASP A 52 6.64 -11.33 -14.16
CA ASP A 52 6.60 -12.71 -14.63
C ASP A 52 5.31 -13.38 -14.13
N ALA A 53 4.41 -13.71 -15.05
CA ALA A 53 3.11 -14.33 -14.74
C ALA A 53 3.26 -15.70 -14.03
N LYS A 54 4.36 -16.45 -14.28
CA LYS A 54 4.61 -17.73 -13.58
C LYS A 54 5.02 -17.49 -12.15
N VAL A 55 5.87 -16.49 -11.91
CA VAL A 55 6.27 -16.09 -10.55
C VAL A 55 5.06 -15.56 -9.78
N TRP A 56 4.22 -14.75 -10.45
CA TRP A 56 2.98 -14.24 -9.87
C TRP A 56 2.01 -15.37 -9.46
N HIS A 57 1.75 -16.29 -10.37
CA HIS A 57 0.91 -17.46 -10.06
C HIS A 57 1.46 -18.29 -8.89
N ARG A 58 2.78 -18.48 -8.79
CA ARG A 58 3.40 -19.18 -7.67
C ARG A 58 3.25 -18.46 -6.33
N LEU A 59 3.15 -17.13 -6.31
CA LEU A 59 2.83 -16.37 -5.09
C LEU A 59 1.45 -16.74 -4.54
N GLY A 60 0.46 -16.96 -5.42
CA GLY A 60 -0.88 -17.42 -5.03
C GLY A 60 -0.89 -18.92 -4.73
N SER A 61 -0.58 -19.76 -5.72
CA SER A 61 -0.80 -21.22 -5.66
C SER A 61 0.17 -21.99 -4.76
N GLU A 62 1.46 -21.56 -4.67
CA GLU A 62 2.46 -22.28 -3.85
C GLU A 62 2.61 -21.67 -2.44
N LEU A 63 2.61 -20.34 -2.34
CA LEU A 63 2.83 -19.64 -1.07
C LEU A 63 1.55 -19.12 -0.41
N GLY A 64 0.45 -19.01 -1.17
CA GLY A 64 -0.81 -18.46 -0.67
C GLY A 64 -0.75 -16.97 -0.29
N VAL A 65 0.33 -16.26 -0.65
CA VAL A 65 0.58 -14.90 -0.12
C VAL A 65 -0.26 -13.82 -0.78
N LEU A 66 -0.94 -14.09 -1.89
CA LEU A 66 -1.86 -13.14 -2.49
C LEU A 66 -3.19 -13.04 -1.70
N GLY A 67 -3.58 -14.10 -1.01
CA GLY A 67 -4.83 -14.20 -0.25
C GLY A 67 -4.65 -14.47 1.25
N LEU A 68 -3.52 -14.08 1.86
CA LEU A 68 -3.26 -14.34 3.29
C LEU A 68 -4.36 -13.80 4.21
N SER A 69 -4.82 -12.58 3.97
CA SER A 69 -5.87 -11.92 4.78
C SER A 69 -7.30 -12.17 4.27
N VAL A 70 -7.47 -12.97 3.21
CA VAL A 70 -8.78 -13.34 2.69
C VAL A 70 -9.36 -14.48 3.53
N PRO A 71 -10.64 -14.40 3.98
CA PRO A 71 -11.29 -15.48 4.73
C PRO A 71 -11.28 -16.82 4.00
N GLU A 72 -11.18 -17.93 4.73
CA GLU A 72 -11.26 -19.28 4.13
C GLU A 72 -12.58 -19.52 3.38
N ALA A 73 -13.67 -18.95 3.88
CA ALA A 73 -15.00 -19.03 3.23
C ALA A 73 -15.01 -18.36 1.85
N ASP A 74 -14.10 -17.44 1.59
CA ASP A 74 -13.92 -16.72 0.33
C ASP A 74 -12.74 -17.27 -0.51
N GLY A 75 -12.21 -18.43 -0.13
CA GLY A 75 -11.12 -19.10 -0.85
C GLY A 75 -9.70 -18.65 -0.48
N GLY A 76 -9.54 -17.85 0.57
CA GLY A 76 -8.24 -17.41 1.06
C GLY A 76 -7.63 -18.33 2.13
N VAL A 77 -6.55 -17.86 2.75
CA VAL A 77 -5.82 -18.58 3.79
C VAL A 77 -6.44 -18.39 5.18
N GLY A 78 -7.27 -17.37 5.38
CA GLY A 78 -7.92 -17.07 6.66
C GLY A 78 -7.00 -16.46 7.73
N GLY A 79 -5.83 -15.96 7.32
CA GLY A 79 -4.92 -15.22 8.19
C GLY A 79 -5.39 -13.80 8.48
N SER A 80 -4.61 -13.08 9.26
CA SER A 80 -4.84 -11.68 9.59
C SER A 80 -4.21 -10.74 8.56
N LEU A 81 -4.60 -9.45 8.59
CA LEU A 81 -3.93 -8.43 7.80
C LEU A 81 -2.45 -8.25 8.23
N VAL A 82 -2.09 -8.60 9.47
CA VAL A 82 -0.70 -8.63 9.94
C VAL A 82 0.11 -9.68 9.18
N ASP A 83 -0.46 -10.85 8.90
CA ASP A 83 0.21 -11.90 8.11
C ASP A 83 0.44 -11.41 6.67
N GLN A 84 -0.55 -10.73 6.07
CA GLN A 84 -0.39 -10.09 4.76
C GLN A 84 0.73 -9.03 4.79
N ALA A 85 0.80 -8.22 5.83
CA ALA A 85 1.82 -7.19 6.00
C ALA A 85 3.24 -7.77 6.11
N VAL A 86 3.41 -8.90 6.78
CA VAL A 86 4.71 -9.61 6.86
C VAL A 86 5.23 -9.98 5.46
N ALA A 87 4.36 -10.43 4.57
CA ALA A 87 4.75 -10.73 3.19
C ALA A 87 5.05 -9.44 2.39
N VAL A 88 4.23 -8.40 2.57
CA VAL A 88 4.38 -7.10 1.88
C VAL A 88 5.69 -6.40 2.25
N GLU A 89 6.15 -6.49 3.50
CA GLU A 89 7.43 -5.94 3.92
C GLU A 89 8.61 -6.56 3.14
N GLU A 90 8.58 -7.88 2.91
CA GLU A 90 9.62 -8.56 2.13
C GLU A 90 9.55 -8.21 0.63
N PHE A 91 8.36 -7.97 0.08
CA PHE A 91 8.21 -7.46 -1.29
C PHE A 91 8.78 -6.05 -1.45
N GLY A 92 8.57 -5.17 -0.48
CA GLY A 92 9.17 -3.85 -0.44
C GLY A 92 10.70 -3.89 -0.40
N ALA A 93 11.26 -4.79 0.39
CA ALA A 93 12.71 -4.95 0.55
C ALA A 93 13.43 -5.31 -0.77
N THR A 94 12.74 -5.91 -1.73
CA THR A 94 13.29 -6.35 -3.03
C THR A 94 12.76 -5.57 -4.23
N LEU A 95 11.89 -4.56 -4.02
CA LEU A 95 11.14 -3.90 -5.11
C LEU A 95 10.44 -4.92 -6.01
N ALA A 96 9.81 -5.95 -5.41
CA ALA A 96 9.20 -7.05 -6.15
C ALA A 96 8.31 -6.54 -7.29
N CYS A 97 8.62 -6.97 -8.52
CA CYS A 97 7.88 -6.59 -9.70
C CYS A 97 6.63 -7.45 -9.84
N GLY A 98 5.47 -6.80 -9.84
CA GLY A 98 4.16 -7.42 -9.99
C GLY A 98 3.05 -6.43 -9.64
N PRO A 99 1.81 -6.71 -10.01
CA PRO A 99 0.67 -5.83 -9.75
C PRO A 99 0.21 -5.91 -8.27
N LEU A 100 1.17 -5.83 -7.32
CA LEU A 100 0.91 -5.92 -5.89
C LEU A 100 0.01 -4.78 -5.42
N PHE A 101 0.28 -3.56 -5.88
CA PHE A 101 -0.47 -2.38 -5.44
C PHE A 101 -1.92 -2.44 -5.91
N GLY A 102 -2.15 -2.69 -7.20
CA GLY A 102 -3.50 -2.77 -7.75
C GLY A 102 -4.26 -3.99 -7.22
N THR A 103 -3.64 -5.16 -7.22
CA THR A 103 -4.30 -6.44 -6.88
C THR A 103 -4.37 -6.67 -5.38
N VAL A 104 -3.21 -6.71 -4.68
CA VAL A 104 -3.14 -7.16 -3.28
C VAL A 104 -3.50 -6.04 -2.31
N PHE A 105 -3.06 -4.79 -2.60
CA PHE A 105 -3.31 -3.69 -1.66
C PHE A 105 -4.72 -3.11 -1.79
N LEU A 106 -5.34 -3.16 -2.98
CA LEU A 106 -6.60 -2.47 -3.25
C LEU A 106 -7.72 -3.40 -3.72
N ALA A 107 -7.54 -4.15 -4.82
CA ALA A 107 -8.64 -4.92 -5.42
C ALA A 107 -9.12 -6.07 -4.53
N ILE A 108 -8.21 -6.88 -3.97
CA ILE A 108 -8.59 -7.97 -3.06
C ILE A 108 -9.31 -7.45 -1.82
N PRO A 109 -8.82 -6.44 -1.08
CA PRO A 109 -9.56 -5.84 0.03
C PRO A 109 -10.93 -5.28 -0.36
N ALA A 110 -11.05 -4.66 -1.54
CA ALA A 110 -12.34 -4.19 -2.04
C ALA A 110 -13.31 -5.35 -2.26
N LEU A 111 -12.86 -6.43 -2.91
CA LEU A 111 -13.70 -7.61 -3.17
C LEU A 111 -14.12 -8.32 -1.88
N VAL A 112 -13.23 -8.44 -0.90
CA VAL A 112 -13.56 -8.99 0.44
C VAL A 112 -14.65 -8.15 1.12
N ALA A 113 -14.62 -6.83 0.97
CA ALA A 113 -15.60 -5.92 1.54
C ALA A 113 -16.92 -5.83 0.73
N CYS A 114 -16.94 -6.28 -0.54
CA CYS A 114 -18.13 -6.33 -1.37
C CYS A 114 -19.17 -7.34 -0.85
N PRO A 115 -20.46 -7.11 -1.13
CA PRO A 115 -21.48 -8.16 -0.97
C PRO A 115 -21.10 -9.42 -1.76
N ALA A 116 -21.35 -10.59 -1.19
CA ALA A 116 -21.16 -11.87 -1.87
C ALA A 116 -22.03 -11.96 -3.14
N GLY A 117 -21.47 -12.50 -4.21
CA GLY A 117 -22.15 -12.68 -5.48
C GLY A 117 -21.25 -13.27 -6.56
N PRO A 118 -21.80 -13.84 -7.63
CA PRO A 118 -21.03 -14.63 -8.60
C PRO A 118 -19.83 -13.87 -9.20
N ALA A 119 -20.02 -12.62 -9.62
CA ALA A 119 -18.96 -11.81 -10.23
C ALA A 119 -17.81 -11.49 -9.25
N ARG A 120 -18.16 -11.20 -7.98
CA ARG A 120 -17.20 -10.97 -6.88
C ARG A 120 -16.44 -12.25 -6.54
N ASP A 121 -17.16 -13.35 -6.35
CA ASP A 121 -16.61 -14.61 -5.84
C ASP A 121 -15.67 -15.24 -6.87
N GLU A 122 -16.04 -15.24 -8.16
CA GLU A 122 -15.22 -15.71 -9.27
C GLU A 122 -13.92 -14.89 -9.37
N LEU A 123 -14.02 -13.56 -9.41
CA LEU A 123 -12.86 -12.70 -9.54
C LEU A 123 -11.93 -12.81 -8.34
N LEU A 124 -12.47 -12.83 -7.11
CA LEU A 124 -11.65 -12.96 -5.91
C LEU A 124 -10.85 -14.27 -5.91
N ALA A 125 -11.47 -15.40 -6.28
CA ALA A 125 -10.79 -16.68 -6.37
C ALA A 125 -9.64 -16.65 -7.39
N GLU A 126 -9.85 -16.05 -8.57
CA GLU A 126 -8.82 -15.92 -9.61
C GLU A 126 -7.64 -15.02 -9.17
N LEU A 127 -7.92 -13.93 -8.42
CA LEU A 127 -6.88 -13.04 -7.89
C LEU A 127 -6.06 -13.72 -6.78
N VAL A 128 -6.71 -14.44 -5.87
CA VAL A 128 -6.06 -15.16 -4.77
C VAL A 128 -5.17 -16.29 -5.29
N GLU A 129 -5.64 -17.03 -6.30
CA GLU A 129 -4.85 -18.08 -6.98
C GLU A 129 -3.70 -17.48 -7.82
N GLY A 130 -3.76 -16.20 -8.18
CA GLY A 130 -2.78 -15.55 -9.04
C GLY A 130 -2.91 -15.93 -10.53
N THR A 131 -4.09 -16.37 -10.95
CA THR A 131 -4.42 -16.62 -12.36
C THR A 131 -4.83 -15.36 -13.10
N LYS A 132 -5.30 -14.35 -12.37
CA LYS A 132 -5.56 -12.99 -12.86
C LYS A 132 -4.90 -11.94 -11.99
N THR A 133 -4.86 -10.74 -12.53
CA THR A 133 -4.37 -9.52 -11.90
C THR A 133 -5.41 -8.42 -12.00
N ALA A 134 -5.42 -7.47 -11.06
CA ALA A 134 -6.35 -6.36 -11.10
C ALA A 134 -5.68 -5.01 -10.85
N ALA A 135 -6.26 -3.97 -11.43
CA ALA A 135 -5.97 -2.58 -11.12
C ALA A 135 -7.19 -1.92 -10.47
N PHE A 136 -6.97 -0.85 -9.70
CA PHE A 136 -8.01 -0.16 -8.95
C PHE A 136 -8.10 1.30 -9.40
N ALA A 137 -9.13 1.61 -10.18
CA ALA A 137 -9.33 2.89 -10.86
C ALA A 137 -10.36 3.74 -10.10
N VAL A 138 -9.97 4.28 -8.95
CA VAL A 138 -10.82 5.16 -8.14
C VAL A 138 -10.10 6.47 -7.82
N ALA A 139 -10.88 7.52 -7.60
CA ALA A 139 -10.36 8.80 -7.16
C ALA A 139 -10.24 8.81 -5.62
N ASP A 140 -9.09 9.29 -5.12
CA ASP A 140 -8.88 9.52 -3.71
C ASP A 140 -8.35 10.94 -3.45
N LYS A 141 -8.58 11.40 -2.23
CA LYS A 141 -7.97 12.60 -1.68
C LYS A 141 -7.35 12.27 -0.34
N ALA A 142 -6.03 12.33 -0.27
CA ALA A 142 -5.28 11.95 0.93
C ALA A 142 -5.64 10.55 1.47
N GLY A 143 -5.74 9.56 0.58
CA GLY A 143 -6.11 8.19 0.92
C GLY A 143 -7.57 8.00 1.36
N ALA A 144 -8.43 9.02 1.18
CA ALA A 144 -9.86 8.92 1.35
C ALA A 144 -10.57 8.95 -0.01
N PHE A 145 -11.64 8.18 -0.14
CA PHE A 145 -12.44 8.24 -1.36
C PHE A 145 -13.03 9.64 -1.56
N ASP A 146 -12.87 10.17 -2.78
CA ASP A 146 -13.46 11.45 -3.20
C ASP A 146 -14.55 11.22 -4.25
N PRO A 147 -15.83 11.12 -3.84
CA PRO A 147 -16.94 10.94 -4.77
C PRO A 147 -17.03 12.04 -5.83
N SER A 148 -16.59 13.27 -5.50
CA SER A 148 -16.68 14.43 -6.40
C SER A 148 -15.69 14.36 -7.55
N ALA A 149 -14.64 13.55 -7.43
CA ALA A 149 -13.61 13.38 -8.44
C ALA A 149 -13.83 12.14 -9.33
N VAL A 150 -14.93 11.41 -9.17
CA VAL A 150 -15.29 10.29 -10.04
C VAL A 150 -15.66 10.82 -11.43
N THR A 151 -14.90 10.39 -12.45
CA THR A 151 -15.03 10.88 -13.84
C THR A 151 -15.70 9.85 -14.77
N VAL A 152 -15.99 8.67 -14.27
CA VAL A 152 -16.62 7.57 -15.01
C VAL A 152 -18.12 7.55 -14.69
N THR A 153 -18.93 7.31 -15.69
CA THR A 153 -20.38 7.09 -15.57
C THR A 153 -20.73 5.66 -15.92
N ALA A 154 -21.71 5.09 -15.25
CA ALA A 154 -22.26 3.78 -15.59
C ALA A 154 -23.73 3.90 -16.05
N THR A 155 -24.06 3.17 -17.09
CA THR A 155 -25.41 3.05 -17.63
C THR A 155 -25.66 1.57 -17.91
N ASP A 156 -26.66 0.98 -17.23
CA ASP A 156 -26.93 -0.46 -17.28
C ASP A 156 -25.65 -1.27 -16.96
N ASP A 157 -25.19 -2.08 -17.93
CA ASP A 157 -24.03 -2.97 -17.80
C ASP A 157 -22.79 -2.41 -18.49
N THR A 158 -22.69 -1.10 -18.70
CA THR A 158 -21.54 -0.46 -19.36
C THR A 158 -21.01 0.74 -18.57
N VAL A 159 -19.71 1.06 -18.77
CA VAL A 159 -19.06 2.24 -18.20
C VAL A 159 -18.43 3.09 -19.29
N THR A 160 -18.45 4.41 -19.09
CA THR A 160 -17.88 5.40 -20.01
C THR A 160 -17.19 6.50 -19.22
N GLY A 161 -15.95 6.85 -19.63
CA GLY A 161 -15.15 7.91 -19.00
C GLY A 161 -13.67 7.61 -19.02
N THR A 162 -12.88 8.39 -18.30
CA THR A 162 -11.41 8.26 -18.28
C THR A 162 -10.89 8.38 -16.85
N VAL A 163 -9.97 7.49 -16.46
CA VAL A 163 -9.23 7.57 -15.21
C VAL A 163 -7.75 7.65 -15.51
N ALA A 164 -7.09 8.67 -14.99
CA ALA A 164 -5.66 8.89 -15.18
C ALA A 164 -4.83 8.24 -14.06
N ARG A 165 -3.59 7.89 -14.39
CA ARG A 165 -2.57 7.43 -13.42
C ARG A 165 -3.00 6.20 -12.60
N VAL A 166 -3.65 5.25 -13.25
CA VAL A 166 -4.03 3.98 -12.62
C VAL A 166 -2.81 3.08 -12.55
N VAL A 167 -2.37 2.75 -11.34
CA VAL A 167 -1.22 1.87 -11.10
C VAL A 167 -1.58 0.46 -11.56
N ASP A 168 -0.60 -0.22 -12.17
CA ASP A 168 -0.68 -1.59 -12.69
C ASP A 168 -1.66 -1.80 -13.86
N ALA A 169 -2.47 -0.80 -14.23
CA ALA A 169 -3.52 -0.97 -15.24
C ALA A 169 -3.01 -1.34 -16.64
N GLY A 170 -1.74 -1.03 -16.96
CA GLY A 170 -1.15 -1.36 -18.26
C GLY A 170 -1.11 -2.86 -18.57
N ALA A 171 -0.98 -3.69 -17.53
CA ALA A 171 -0.85 -5.15 -17.65
C ALA A 171 -1.91 -5.93 -16.83
N ALA A 172 -2.88 -5.25 -16.20
CA ALA A 172 -3.95 -5.92 -15.46
C ALA A 172 -4.92 -6.66 -16.38
N ASP A 173 -5.49 -7.75 -15.88
CA ASP A 173 -6.56 -8.53 -16.54
C ASP A 173 -7.94 -7.91 -16.26
N GLU A 174 -8.14 -7.36 -15.05
CA GLU A 174 -9.38 -6.72 -14.63
C GLU A 174 -9.12 -5.30 -14.08
N ILE A 175 -10.07 -4.41 -14.26
CA ILE A 175 -10.02 -3.05 -13.73
C ILE A 175 -11.25 -2.84 -12.86
N LEU A 176 -11.04 -2.62 -11.55
CA LEU A 176 -12.10 -2.22 -10.65
C LEU A 176 -12.24 -0.70 -10.71
N VAL A 177 -13.41 -0.20 -11.11
CA VAL A 177 -13.65 1.22 -11.34
C VAL A 177 -14.87 1.74 -10.59
N ALA A 178 -14.73 2.91 -9.96
CA ALA A 178 -15.86 3.66 -9.42
C ALA A 178 -16.55 4.43 -10.55
N ALA A 179 -17.87 4.30 -10.65
CA ALA A 179 -18.64 5.01 -11.67
C ALA A 179 -19.94 5.59 -11.08
N THR A 180 -20.32 6.77 -11.56
CA THR A 180 -21.54 7.47 -11.16
C THR A 180 -22.72 6.96 -11.96
N THR A 181 -23.84 6.67 -11.28
CA THR A 181 -25.14 6.33 -11.86
C THR A 181 -26.20 7.35 -11.43
N SER A 182 -27.41 7.24 -11.95
CA SER A 182 -28.56 8.03 -11.48
C SER A 182 -28.94 7.78 -10.01
N ALA A 183 -28.53 6.63 -9.46
CA ALA A 183 -28.82 6.22 -8.07
C ALA A 183 -27.65 6.53 -7.10
N GLY A 184 -26.49 6.94 -7.60
CA GLY A 184 -25.27 7.18 -6.83
C GLY A 184 -24.07 6.48 -7.45
N ILE A 185 -22.98 6.31 -6.67
CA ILE A 185 -21.74 5.69 -7.12
C ILE A 185 -21.81 4.18 -6.92
N GLY A 186 -21.42 3.42 -7.95
CA GLY A 186 -21.19 1.98 -7.88
C GLY A 186 -19.73 1.62 -8.09
N LEU A 187 -19.32 0.42 -7.66
CA LEU A 187 -18.03 -0.21 -7.99
C LEU A 187 -18.27 -1.32 -8.99
N TYR A 188 -17.52 -1.30 -10.08
CA TYR A 188 -17.67 -2.21 -11.22
C TYR A 188 -16.36 -2.92 -11.53
N ALA A 189 -16.42 -4.18 -11.99
CA ALA A 189 -15.32 -4.89 -12.62
C ALA A 189 -15.46 -4.83 -14.14
N VAL A 190 -14.35 -4.50 -14.81
CA VAL A 190 -14.24 -4.41 -16.28
C VAL A 190 -13.09 -5.28 -16.73
N ASP A 191 -13.35 -6.21 -17.65
CA ASP A 191 -12.28 -6.95 -18.34
C ASP A 191 -11.41 -5.96 -19.12
N ALA A 192 -10.13 -5.93 -18.80
CA ALA A 192 -9.19 -4.97 -19.38
C ALA A 192 -8.94 -5.17 -20.89
N THR A 193 -9.40 -6.29 -21.44
CA THR A 193 -9.35 -6.61 -22.89
C THR A 193 -10.69 -6.42 -23.59
N ALA A 194 -11.75 -6.01 -22.85
CA ALA A 194 -13.08 -5.83 -23.42
C ALA A 194 -13.10 -4.73 -24.49
N SER A 195 -14.07 -4.83 -25.39
CA SER A 195 -14.32 -3.77 -26.37
C SER A 195 -14.66 -2.45 -25.63
N GLY A 196 -14.11 -1.33 -26.11
CA GLY A 196 -14.30 -0.02 -25.47
C GLY A 196 -13.32 0.27 -24.34
N VAL A 197 -12.39 -0.61 -24.00
CA VAL A 197 -11.29 -0.33 -23.06
C VAL A 197 -10.02 0.04 -23.83
N THR A 198 -9.47 1.21 -23.52
CA THR A 198 -8.16 1.63 -24.03
C THR A 198 -7.24 1.94 -22.85
N ARG A 199 -6.02 1.39 -22.87
CA ARG A 199 -5.00 1.59 -21.84
C ARG A 199 -3.76 2.20 -22.46
N THR A 200 -3.42 3.42 -22.04
CA THR A 200 -2.24 4.14 -22.53
C THR A 200 -1.19 4.22 -21.44
N PRO A 201 -0.08 3.46 -21.56
CA PRO A 201 1.00 3.49 -20.58
C PRO A 201 1.58 4.90 -20.41
N LEU A 202 1.87 5.29 -19.17
CA LEU A 202 2.54 6.54 -18.84
C LEU A 202 4.05 6.34 -18.72
N VAL A 203 4.81 7.34 -19.16
CA VAL A 203 6.25 7.41 -18.88
C VAL A 203 6.43 7.86 -17.44
N THR A 204 6.79 6.94 -16.56
CA THR A 204 6.96 7.19 -15.13
C THR A 204 8.45 7.22 -14.77
N MET A 205 8.78 7.94 -13.69
CA MET A 205 10.14 7.94 -13.14
C MET A 205 10.52 6.59 -12.54
N ASP A 206 9.58 5.95 -11.83
CA ASP A 206 9.71 4.61 -11.29
C ASP A 206 9.12 3.60 -12.27
N LEU A 207 9.99 2.86 -12.94
CA LEU A 207 9.58 1.80 -13.86
C LEU A 207 9.14 0.52 -13.14
N THR A 208 9.41 0.39 -11.85
CA THR A 208 8.96 -0.75 -11.04
C THR A 208 7.51 -0.59 -10.55
N ARG A 209 6.88 0.58 -10.79
CA ARG A 209 5.48 0.89 -10.47
C ARG A 209 4.79 1.54 -11.69
N PRO A 210 4.49 0.76 -12.73
CA PRO A 210 3.93 1.27 -13.98
C PRO A 210 2.53 1.83 -13.76
N GLN A 211 2.20 2.87 -14.52
CA GLN A 211 0.89 3.52 -14.49
C GLN A 211 0.35 3.68 -15.91
N ALA A 212 -0.96 3.73 -16.05
CA ALA A 212 -1.62 3.99 -17.32
C ALA A 212 -2.79 4.96 -17.17
N ILE A 213 -3.18 5.59 -18.29
CA ILE A 213 -4.50 6.18 -18.47
C ILE A 213 -5.42 5.06 -18.95
N VAL A 214 -6.59 4.95 -18.35
CA VAL A 214 -7.64 4.02 -18.77
C VAL A 214 -8.84 4.80 -19.27
N GLU A 215 -9.25 4.51 -20.51
CA GLU A 215 -10.41 5.10 -21.16
C GLU A 215 -11.45 4.01 -21.39
N PHE A 216 -12.68 4.29 -21.04
CA PHE A 216 -13.85 3.45 -21.21
C PHE A 216 -14.82 4.11 -22.20
N ALA A 217 -15.22 3.42 -23.24
CA ALA A 217 -16.19 3.85 -24.25
C ALA A 217 -17.29 2.78 -24.37
N ASP A 218 -18.33 2.90 -23.56
CA ASP A 218 -19.38 1.91 -23.40
C ASP A 218 -18.83 0.49 -23.15
N ALA A 219 -17.79 0.40 -22.31
CA ALA A 219 -17.15 -0.86 -22.00
C ALA A 219 -18.04 -1.72 -21.12
N PRO A 220 -18.25 -3.01 -21.45
CA PRO A 220 -19.04 -3.93 -20.62
C PRO A 220 -18.48 -4.02 -19.20
N ALA A 221 -19.33 -3.93 -18.19
CA ALA A 221 -18.96 -3.88 -16.81
C ALA A 221 -19.89 -4.75 -15.94
N ARG A 222 -19.34 -5.36 -14.91
CA ARG A 222 -20.07 -6.17 -13.93
C ARG A 222 -20.13 -5.41 -12.62
N LEU A 223 -21.34 -5.18 -12.09
CA LEU A 223 -21.53 -4.52 -10.80
C LEU A 223 -20.99 -5.41 -9.66
N LEU A 224 -20.12 -4.86 -8.82
CA LEU A 224 -19.58 -5.50 -7.61
C LEU A 224 -20.25 -4.97 -6.34
N ALA A 225 -20.43 -3.65 -6.25
CA ALA A 225 -21.10 -3.00 -5.14
C ALA A 225 -21.98 -1.84 -5.65
N GLY A 226 -23.24 -1.83 -5.24
CA GLY A 226 -24.20 -0.78 -5.58
C GLY A 226 -24.00 0.48 -4.75
N PRO A 227 -24.80 1.55 -5.03
CA PRO A 227 -24.63 2.86 -4.41
C PRO A 227 -24.71 2.89 -2.88
N GLN A 228 -25.34 1.91 -2.25
CA GLN A 228 -25.44 1.83 -0.79
C GLN A 228 -24.17 1.28 -0.13
N GLU A 229 -23.36 0.50 -0.88
CA GLU A 229 -22.19 -0.22 -0.37
C GLU A 229 -20.86 0.29 -0.94
N ALA A 230 -20.87 0.85 -2.15
CA ALA A 230 -19.65 1.16 -2.89
C ALA A 230 -18.72 2.12 -2.16
N GLU A 231 -19.25 3.17 -1.52
CA GLU A 231 -18.43 4.13 -0.78
C GLU A 231 -17.73 3.47 0.41
N ARG A 232 -18.41 2.62 1.16
CA ARG A 232 -17.84 1.85 2.28
C ARG A 232 -16.75 0.89 1.78
N VAL A 233 -17.02 0.17 0.70
CA VAL A 233 -16.08 -0.79 0.08
C VAL A 233 -14.80 -0.08 -0.39
N ILE A 234 -14.96 1.02 -1.13
CA ILE A 234 -13.83 1.79 -1.66
C ILE A 234 -13.02 2.40 -0.50
N THR A 235 -13.70 2.99 0.50
CA THR A 235 -13.04 3.57 1.67
C THR A 235 -12.21 2.54 2.42
N HIS A 236 -12.77 1.34 2.66
CA HIS A 236 -12.05 0.24 3.29
C HIS A 236 -10.81 -0.16 2.47
N ALA A 237 -10.95 -0.34 1.15
CA ALA A 237 -9.83 -0.70 0.29
C ALA A 237 -8.71 0.34 0.31
N LEU A 238 -9.04 1.64 0.32
CA LEU A 238 -8.05 2.72 0.39
C LEU A 238 -7.33 2.75 1.75
N GLN A 239 -8.02 2.46 2.85
CA GLN A 239 -7.42 2.36 4.18
C GLN A 239 -6.44 1.18 4.26
N VAL A 240 -6.86 -0.01 3.79
CA VAL A 240 -5.98 -1.19 3.72
C VAL A 240 -4.80 -0.91 2.79
N GLY A 241 -5.04 -0.32 1.62
CA GLY A 241 -3.99 0.06 0.68
C GLY A 241 -2.97 1.01 1.26
N SER A 242 -3.40 2.03 2.03
CA SER A 242 -2.51 2.97 2.71
C SER A 242 -1.65 2.28 3.77
N ALA A 243 -2.23 1.37 4.56
CA ALA A 243 -1.49 0.63 5.57
C ALA A 243 -0.47 -0.34 4.95
N LEU A 244 -0.85 -1.09 3.90
CA LEU A 244 0.05 -2.01 3.21
C LEU A 244 1.14 -1.26 2.43
N LEU A 245 0.84 -0.11 1.82
CA LEU A 245 1.85 0.75 1.19
C LEU A 245 2.87 1.25 2.21
N ALA A 246 2.42 1.65 3.42
CA ALA A 246 3.32 2.04 4.50
C ALA A 246 4.25 0.88 4.92
N VAL A 247 3.75 -0.34 4.97
CA VAL A 247 4.56 -1.54 5.27
C VAL A 247 5.56 -1.86 4.14
N GLU A 248 5.15 -1.74 2.87
CA GLU A 248 6.07 -1.89 1.73
C GLU A 248 7.23 -0.90 1.82
N GLN A 249 6.93 0.37 2.13
CA GLN A 249 7.93 1.43 2.32
C GLN A 249 8.89 1.11 3.47
N VAL A 250 8.42 0.50 4.56
CA VAL A 250 9.25 0.03 5.67
C VAL A 250 10.23 -1.05 5.20
N GLY A 251 9.78 -2.02 4.41
CA GLY A 251 10.65 -3.05 3.84
C GLY A 251 11.74 -2.47 2.96
N ALA A 252 11.38 -1.54 2.07
CA ALA A 252 12.32 -0.85 1.19
C ALA A 252 13.33 0.02 1.97
N ALA A 253 12.87 0.73 3.00
CA ALA A 253 13.71 1.55 3.86
C ALA A 253 14.68 0.71 4.69
N GLN A 254 14.25 -0.46 5.19
CA GLN A 254 15.14 -1.41 5.88
C GLN A 254 16.27 -1.87 4.97
N HIS A 255 15.94 -2.27 3.74
CA HIS A 255 16.96 -2.68 2.77
C HIS A 255 18.00 -1.57 2.51
N LEU A 256 17.55 -0.33 2.36
CA LEU A 256 18.45 0.81 2.13
C LEU A 256 19.34 1.12 3.33
N LEU A 257 18.83 0.99 4.55
CA LEU A 257 19.63 1.14 5.76
C LEU A 257 20.72 0.07 5.84
N ASP A 258 20.35 -1.20 5.63
CA ASP A 258 21.30 -2.32 5.65
C ASP A 258 22.40 -2.13 4.58
N LEU A 259 22.00 -1.78 3.36
CA LEU A 259 22.91 -1.46 2.25
C LEU A 259 23.88 -0.33 2.60
N SER A 260 23.39 0.73 3.24
CA SER A 260 24.19 1.89 3.66
C SER A 260 25.16 1.54 4.79
N VAL A 261 24.74 0.73 5.75
CA VAL A 261 25.57 0.24 6.86
C VAL A 261 26.72 -0.64 6.33
N ASP A 262 26.42 -1.56 5.42
CA ASP A 262 27.44 -2.45 4.85
C ASP A 262 28.45 -1.69 3.98
N TYR A 263 27.96 -0.70 3.20
CA TYR A 263 28.85 0.18 2.48
C TYR A 263 29.74 1.00 3.41
N ALA A 264 29.19 1.56 4.49
CA ALA A 264 29.93 2.34 5.47
C ALA A 264 31.01 1.52 6.21
N LYS A 265 30.78 0.22 6.41
CA LYS A 265 31.75 -0.72 7.01
C LYS A 265 32.85 -1.13 6.05
N SER A 266 32.59 -1.14 4.75
CA SER A 266 33.54 -1.65 3.73
C SER A 266 34.31 -0.55 3.00
N ARG A 267 33.70 0.61 2.73
CA ARG A 267 34.26 1.69 1.94
C ARG A 267 35.37 2.43 2.67
N LEU A 268 36.53 2.52 2.06
CA LEU A 268 37.70 3.27 2.58
C LEU A 268 37.78 4.65 1.93
N GLN A 269 37.92 5.69 2.75
CA GLN A 269 38.27 7.05 2.34
C GLN A 269 39.09 7.73 3.45
N PHE A 270 40.02 8.61 3.08
CA PHE A 270 40.89 9.30 4.04
C PHE A 270 41.63 8.33 4.98
N GLY A 271 42.04 7.17 4.45
CA GLY A 271 42.80 6.15 5.17
C GLY A 271 42.02 5.29 6.17
N ARG A 272 40.69 5.37 6.19
CA ARG A 272 39.83 4.58 7.09
C ARG A 272 38.44 4.34 6.52
N GLN A 273 37.69 3.42 7.11
CA GLN A 273 36.31 3.16 6.73
C GLN A 273 35.43 4.41 6.95
N ILE A 274 34.52 4.72 6.00
CA ILE A 274 33.68 5.91 6.10
C ILE A 274 32.74 5.85 7.30
N GLY A 275 32.30 4.67 7.75
CA GLY A 275 31.50 4.46 8.95
C GLY A 275 32.23 4.83 10.27
N SER A 276 33.54 5.11 10.23
CA SER A 276 34.30 5.63 11.38
C SER A 276 34.05 7.13 11.62
N PHE A 277 33.54 7.88 10.62
CA PHE A 277 33.25 9.31 10.74
C PHE A 277 31.91 9.55 11.45
N GLN A 278 31.88 10.49 12.40
CA GLN A 278 30.69 10.81 13.17
C GLN A 278 29.50 11.23 12.30
N ALA A 279 29.74 12.03 11.25
CA ALA A 279 28.67 12.47 10.34
C ALA A 279 27.94 11.28 9.68
N ILE A 280 28.69 10.22 9.30
CA ILE A 280 28.07 9.01 8.73
C ILE A 280 27.34 8.20 9.80
N LYS A 281 27.93 8.06 11.00
CA LYS A 281 27.27 7.37 12.12
C LYS A 281 25.96 8.02 12.52
N HIS A 282 25.93 9.35 12.63
CA HIS A 282 24.70 10.08 13.01
C HIS A 282 23.65 9.92 11.91
N LYS A 283 24.03 10.05 10.64
CA LYS A 283 23.10 9.83 9.53
C LYS A 283 22.46 8.43 9.56
N LEU A 284 23.25 7.38 9.73
CA LEU A 284 22.75 6.01 9.84
C LEU A 284 21.88 5.80 11.09
N ALA A 285 22.20 6.48 12.20
CA ALA A 285 21.37 6.46 13.40
C ALA A 285 20.02 7.17 13.19
N ASP A 286 20.00 8.31 12.52
CA ASP A 286 18.78 9.03 12.15
C ASP A 286 17.91 8.20 11.21
N MET A 287 18.51 7.54 10.20
CA MET A 287 17.81 6.60 9.31
C MET A 287 17.15 5.46 10.10
N LEU A 288 17.85 4.91 11.12
CA LEU A 288 17.29 3.85 11.97
C LEU A 288 16.09 4.35 12.79
N VAL A 289 16.19 5.54 13.38
CA VAL A 289 15.08 6.14 14.15
C VAL A 289 13.86 6.36 13.27
N ASP A 290 14.06 6.93 12.06
CA ASP A 290 12.97 7.14 11.11
C ASP A 290 12.31 5.82 10.70
N LEU A 291 13.12 4.78 10.43
CA LEU A 291 12.64 3.45 10.07
C LEU A 291 11.79 2.81 11.17
N GLU A 292 12.25 2.85 12.43
CA GLU A 292 11.54 2.22 13.55
C GLU A 292 10.24 2.96 13.90
N HIS A 293 10.19 4.29 13.73
CA HIS A 293 8.94 5.04 13.82
C HIS A 293 7.97 4.64 12.71
N ALA A 294 8.44 4.54 11.47
CA ALA A 294 7.62 4.11 10.33
C ALA A 294 7.10 2.68 10.53
N ARG A 295 7.96 1.75 10.98
CA ARG A 295 7.59 0.36 11.27
C ARG A 295 6.49 0.28 12.32
N SER A 296 6.66 0.99 13.42
CA SER A 296 5.70 0.98 14.52
C SER A 296 4.32 1.49 14.08
N THR A 297 4.28 2.61 13.33
CA THR A 297 3.01 3.18 12.86
C THR A 297 2.37 2.34 11.74
N ALA A 298 3.17 1.75 10.83
CA ALA A 298 2.66 0.89 9.76
C ALA A 298 2.00 -0.39 10.31
N TYR A 299 2.66 -1.09 11.22
CA TYR A 299 2.08 -2.29 11.83
C TYR A 299 0.91 -1.97 12.77
N HIS A 300 0.92 -0.81 13.45
CA HIS A 300 -0.24 -0.35 14.19
C HIS A 300 -1.46 -0.13 13.28
N ALA A 301 -1.28 0.50 12.11
CA ALA A 301 -2.38 0.69 11.16
C ALA A 301 -2.96 -0.64 10.63
N VAL A 302 -2.08 -1.60 10.32
CA VAL A 302 -2.49 -2.94 9.90
C VAL A 302 -3.28 -3.64 11.00
N TRP A 303 -2.86 -3.52 12.25
CA TRP A 303 -3.57 -4.09 13.39
C TRP A 303 -4.92 -3.40 13.62
N ALA A 304 -4.98 -2.07 13.58
CA ALA A 304 -6.20 -1.28 13.79
C ALA A 304 -7.29 -1.59 12.76
N LEU A 305 -6.91 -1.98 11.53
CA LEU A 305 -7.86 -2.40 10.49
C LEU A 305 -8.55 -3.74 10.82
N GLY A 306 -7.96 -4.56 11.69
CA GLY A 306 -8.54 -5.82 12.16
C GLY A 306 -9.21 -5.74 13.55
N ASP A 307 -9.03 -4.62 14.29
CA ASP A 307 -9.53 -4.42 15.65
C ASP A 307 -10.51 -3.23 15.71
N ALA A 308 -11.78 -3.53 15.99
CA ALA A 308 -12.84 -2.52 16.09
C ALA A 308 -12.68 -1.54 17.28
N SER A 309 -11.66 -1.71 18.13
CA SER A 309 -11.40 -0.82 19.28
C SER A 309 -10.57 0.42 18.93
N ASP A 310 -10.04 0.49 17.71
CA ASP A 310 -9.21 1.59 17.22
C ASP A 310 -9.82 2.26 15.97
N ASP A 311 -9.34 3.46 15.62
CA ASP A 311 -9.77 4.19 14.42
C ASP A 311 -8.85 3.85 13.24
N PRO A 312 -9.30 2.99 12.29
CA PRO A 312 -8.46 2.58 11.17
C PRO A 312 -8.13 3.72 10.20
N ALA A 313 -8.98 4.73 10.07
CA ALA A 313 -8.74 5.87 9.20
C ALA A 313 -7.63 6.77 9.75
N LEU A 314 -7.64 7.00 11.05
CA LEU A 314 -6.59 7.76 11.76
C LEU A 314 -5.27 6.99 11.71
N ALA A 315 -5.28 5.71 12.05
CA ALA A 315 -4.09 4.86 12.06
C ALA A 315 -3.44 4.75 10.68
N ALA A 316 -4.22 4.52 9.62
CA ALA A 316 -3.72 4.47 8.23
C ALA A 316 -3.12 5.81 7.79
N SER A 317 -3.74 6.94 8.17
CA SER A 317 -3.22 8.27 7.85
C SER A 317 -1.90 8.59 8.57
N ILE A 318 -1.77 8.20 9.86
CA ILE A 318 -0.52 8.33 10.60
C ILE A 318 0.58 7.48 9.98
N ALA A 319 0.27 6.23 9.62
CA ALA A 319 1.23 5.30 9.02
C ALA A 319 1.76 5.84 7.69
N GLN A 320 0.88 6.25 6.77
CA GLN A 320 1.27 6.77 5.46
C GLN A 320 2.09 8.07 5.59
N ALA A 321 1.68 9.00 6.46
CA ALA A 321 2.43 10.23 6.71
C ALA A 321 3.86 9.96 7.22
N THR A 322 4.00 8.97 8.11
CA THR A 322 5.27 8.63 8.75
C THR A 322 6.17 7.83 7.81
N ALA A 323 5.66 6.74 7.23
CA ALA A 323 6.43 5.85 6.37
C ALA A 323 6.89 6.54 5.07
N SER A 324 6.01 7.32 4.43
CA SER A 324 6.33 8.05 3.21
C SER A 324 7.44 9.10 3.44
N ALA A 325 7.39 9.84 4.56
CA ALA A 325 8.44 10.79 4.91
C ALA A 325 9.76 10.10 5.27
N ALA A 326 9.69 8.98 6.01
CA ALA A 326 10.86 8.19 6.41
C ALA A 326 11.55 7.57 5.18
N PHE A 327 10.82 6.88 4.33
CA PHE A 327 11.37 6.23 3.13
C PHE A 327 12.01 7.24 2.18
N SER A 328 11.36 8.38 1.93
CA SER A 328 11.92 9.46 1.10
C SER A 328 13.25 9.97 1.64
N ARG A 329 13.36 10.17 2.96
CA ARG A 329 14.57 10.65 3.61
C ARG A 329 15.66 9.60 3.62
N ILE A 330 15.34 8.35 3.97
CA ILE A 330 16.27 7.22 3.97
C ILE A 330 16.83 6.97 2.56
N ALA A 331 16.00 7.05 1.52
CA ALA A 331 16.42 6.89 0.13
C ALA A 331 17.42 7.98 -0.31
N ALA A 332 17.15 9.24 0.05
CA ALA A 332 18.05 10.35 -0.22
C ALA A 332 19.38 10.21 0.54
N ASP A 333 19.32 9.83 1.80
CA ASP A 333 20.50 9.63 2.66
C ASP A 333 21.33 8.43 2.21
N THR A 334 20.71 7.37 1.70
CA THR A 334 21.42 6.24 1.08
C THR A 334 22.24 6.70 -0.11
N ILE A 335 21.68 7.49 -1.03
CA ILE A 335 22.44 8.07 -2.15
C ILE A 335 23.60 8.91 -1.61
N GLN A 336 23.38 9.73 -0.59
CA GLN A 336 24.43 10.56 0.00
C GLN A 336 25.55 9.73 0.63
N VAL A 337 25.23 8.65 1.35
CA VAL A 337 26.22 7.74 1.98
C VAL A 337 27.07 7.05 0.91
N HIS A 338 26.47 6.62 -0.20
CA HIS A 338 27.18 5.97 -1.31
C HIS A 338 27.95 6.97 -2.17
N GLY A 339 27.62 8.27 -2.11
CA GLY A 339 28.25 9.32 -2.93
C GLY A 339 27.98 9.10 -4.42
N GLY A 340 28.99 9.38 -5.26
CA GLY A 340 28.83 9.35 -6.73
C GLY A 340 28.27 8.04 -7.28
N ILE A 341 28.63 6.88 -6.73
CA ILE A 341 28.12 5.57 -7.19
C ILE A 341 26.62 5.42 -6.96
N GLY A 342 26.11 5.93 -5.84
CA GLY A 342 24.68 5.81 -5.49
C GLY A 342 23.74 6.50 -6.48
N PHE A 343 24.24 7.44 -7.28
CA PHE A 343 23.48 8.15 -8.29
C PHE A 343 23.60 7.54 -9.71
N THR A 344 24.46 6.56 -9.88
CA THR A 344 24.66 5.90 -11.18
C THR A 344 23.67 4.76 -11.42
N TRP A 345 23.47 4.40 -12.70
CA TRP A 345 22.68 3.24 -13.07
C TRP A 345 23.28 1.90 -12.62
N GLU A 346 24.54 1.88 -12.25
CA GLU A 346 25.25 0.69 -11.79
C GLU A 346 24.85 0.28 -10.37
N HIS A 347 24.25 1.19 -9.59
CA HIS A 347 23.90 0.96 -8.20
C HIS A 347 22.39 0.99 -7.97
N GLN A 348 21.86 0.07 -7.16
CA GLN A 348 20.42 -0.07 -6.95
C GLN A 348 19.76 1.09 -6.17
N ALA A 349 20.50 1.92 -5.44
CA ALA A 349 19.93 2.98 -4.60
C ALA A 349 18.99 3.93 -5.36
N HIS A 350 19.28 4.22 -6.63
CA HIS A 350 18.41 5.08 -7.45
C HIS A 350 17.05 4.46 -7.76
N LEU A 351 16.92 3.12 -7.77
CA LEU A 351 15.65 2.42 -7.97
C LEU A 351 14.72 2.69 -6.77
N TYR A 352 15.26 2.51 -5.57
CA TYR A 352 14.51 2.79 -4.33
C TYR A 352 14.19 4.28 -4.16
N PHE A 353 15.09 5.17 -4.57
CA PHE A 353 14.82 6.61 -4.56
C PHE A 353 13.63 6.98 -5.47
N LYS A 354 13.56 6.38 -6.65
CA LYS A 354 12.44 6.58 -7.58
C LYS A 354 11.14 5.97 -7.03
N ARG A 355 11.20 4.79 -6.41
CA ARG A 355 10.07 4.17 -5.74
C ARG A 355 9.58 5.05 -4.58
N ALA A 356 10.47 5.59 -3.75
CA ALA A 356 10.12 6.48 -2.66
C ALA A 356 9.39 7.74 -3.16
N ALA A 357 9.85 8.33 -4.27
CA ALA A 357 9.21 9.49 -4.87
C ALA A 357 7.82 9.17 -5.46
N THR A 358 7.63 7.98 -6.03
CA THR A 358 6.33 7.52 -6.53
C THR A 358 5.37 7.23 -5.37
N ASP A 359 5.81 6.46 -4.38
CA ASP A 359 4.98 6.08 -3.23
C ASP A 359 4.56 7.31 -2.39
N ALA A 360 5.42 8.35 -2.35
CA ALA A 360 5.09 9.62 -1.68
C ALA A 360 3.91 10.39 -2.32
N ALA A 361 3.52 10.03 -3.55
CA ALA A 361 2.39 10.62 -4.26
C ALA A 361 1.16 9.70 -4.33
N LEU A 362 1.31 8.43 -3.97
CA LEU A 362 0.21 7.45 -4.01
C LEU A 362 -0.60 7.50 -2.71
N LEU A 363 -1.93 7.42 -2.84
CA LEU A 363 -2.89 7.46 -1.74
C LEU A 363 -2.74 8.70 -0.83
N GLY A 364 -2.24 9.82 -1.38
CA GLY A 364 -2.02 11.07 -0.66
C GLY A 364 -0.60 11.28 -0.17
N THR A 365 -0.19 12.55 -0.14
CA THR A 365 1.12 12.98 0.36
C THR A 365 1.21 12.95 1.88
N ALA A 366 2.42 12.95 2.42
CA ALA A 366 2.63 13.01 3.88
C ALA A 366 2.00 14.28 4.50
N GLU A 367 2.02 15.42 3.80
CA GLU A 367 1.38 16.66 4.25
C GLU A 367 -0.13 16.55 4.28
N GLU A 368 -0.75 15.99 3.24
CA GLU A 368 -2.21 15.80 3.18
C GLU A 368 -2.67 14.86 4.29
N HIS A 369 -1.95 13.78 4.55
CA HIS A 369 -2.26 12.89 5.67
C HIS A 369 -2.10 13.56 7.04
N ARG A 370 -1.08 14.41 7.23
CA ARG A 370 -0.95 15.19 8.47
C ARG A 370 -2.10 16.17 8.68
N SER A 371 -2.54 16.84 7.59
CA SER A 371 -3.72 17.70 7.65
C SER A 371 -4.95 16.90 8.04
N ARG A 372 -5.16 15.74 7.42
CA ARG A 372 -6.29 14.86 7.74
C ARG A 372 -6.25 14.37 9.20
N VAL A 373 -5.07 13.99 9.72
CA VAL A 373 -4.90 13.63 11.14
C VAL A 373 -5.24 14.82 12.04
N ALA A 374 -4.81 16.04 11.69
CA ALA A 374 -5.14 17.24 12.46
C ALA A 374 -6.65 17.50 12.49
N ASP A 375 -7.34 17.38 11.34
CA ASP A 375 -8.79 17.55 11.26
C ASP A 375 -9.51 16.50 12.14
N MET A 376 -9.13 15.22 12.06
CA MET A 376 -9.73 14.16 12.87
C MET A 376 -9.54 14.35 14.38
N VAL A 377 -8.36 14.81 14.81
CA VAL A 377 -8.01 14.92 16.25
C VAL A 377 -8.46 16.25 16.83
N LEU A 378 -8.27 17.36 16.12
CA LEU A 378 -8.53 18.70 16.64
C LEU A 378 -10.02 19.04 16.58
N ASP A 379 -10.71 18.67 15.50
CA ASP A 379 -12.15 18.94 15.38
C ASP A 379 -12.96 18.13 16.37
N THR A 380 -12.55 16.87 16.63
CA THR A 380 -13.18 16.05 17.68
C THR A 380 -12.94 16.66 19.05
N ALA A 381 -11.73 17.14 19.34
CA ALA A 381 -11.41 17.78 20.62
C ALA A 381 -12.17 19.10 20.84
N VAL A 382 -12.41 19.87 19.77
CA VAL A 382 -13.22 21.10 19.81
C VAL A 382 -14.69 20.77 20.06
N ALA A 383 -15.23 19.77 19.35
CA ALA A 383 -16.62 19.33 19.54
C ALA A 383 -16.87 18.80 20.97
N ASP A 384 -15.94 18.03 21.52
CA ASP A 384 -16.03 17.52 22.90
C ASP A 384 -15.92 18.65 23.93
N ALA A 385 -15.05 19.65 23.70
CA ALA A 385 -14.92 20.81 24.56
C ALA A 385 -16.19 21.68 24.54
N ASP A 386 -16.81 21.88 23.39
CA ASP A 386 -18.06 22.62 23.25
C ASP A 386 -19.23 21.85 23.88
N ALA A 387 -19.30 20.53 23.70
CA ALA A 387 -20.29 19.69 24.36
C ALA A 387 -20.14 19.74 25.90
N ALA A 388 -18.92 19.72 26.42
CA ALA A 388 -18.65 19.85 27.85
C ALA A 388 -19.01 21.24 28.39
N ARG A 389 -18.78 22.31 27.62
CA ARG A 389 -19.20 23.69 27.98
C ARG A 389 -20.71 23.81 28.03
N VAL A 390 -21.42 23.27 27.04
CA VAL A 390 -22.88 23.25 27.02
C VAL A 390 -23.44 22.47 28.22
N ALA A 391 -22.84 21.32 28.56
CA ALA A 391 -23.24 20.49 29.68
C ALA A 391 -22.98 21.14 31.04
N THR A 392 -21.99 22.03 31.15
CA THR A 392 -21.60 22.74 32.41
C THR A 392 -22.27 24.12 32.55
N GLY A 393 -23.02 24.60 31.54
CA GLY A 393 -23.77 25.86 31.61
C GLY A 393 -22.92 27.13 31.59
N PHE A 394 -21.67 27.07 31.15
CA PHE A 394 -20.83 28.26 30.97
C PHE A 394 -21.17 28.96 29.65
N PRO A 395 -21.58 30.25 29.63
CA PRO A 395 -21.79 30.99 28.40
C PRO A 395 -20.48 31.27 27.69
N ALA A 396 -20.56 31.48 26.37
CA ALA A 396 -19.46 31.76 25.46
C ALA A 396 -18.71 33.05 25.80
#